data_4167c37e8efcadcafffa83d48cb0bde2
#
_entry.id   4167c37e8efcadcafffa83d48cb0bde2
#
_cell.length_a   1.000
_cell.length_b   1.000
_cell.length_c   1.000
_cell.angle_alpha   90.00
_cell.angle_beta   90.00
_cell.angle_gamma   90.00
#
_symmetry.space_group_name_H-M   'P 1'
#
loop_
_entity.id
_entity.type
_entity.pdbx_description
1 polymer ?
#
loop_
_entity_poly.entity_id
_entity_poly.type
_entity_poly.pdbx_seq_one_letter_code
_entity_poly.pdbx_strand_id
1 'polypeptide(L)'
;MPMPIPGGSKPGMSGTMWMPTLPPTFARLIALHLQPVPVFPVLAALLLLGYLLAVIVLSRRGVRWPIVRTIWWVAGIATILAVTATGVDGYGMELFSVHMVQHMVLSMLTPIFLALGAPITLIIRVLPTRHGGGWNARKVFLTILHSRVASFFTHPAVTVTLFLVSLYGLYFTPVFDALMSTMWGHNLMLLHFLVIGFLYFWGVMGVDPSPRPATRGIRSLSSPILRILEMVATVPFHAFFGVVVMMSVDLIVRFYAHPNPSWHISALADQQVGGGIAWGFTEIPTLIVLGVLFWQWQSTAARHDRVADRKADSDGDAELNAYNARLQSYAARDRPEGA
;
A
#
# COMPACT_ATOMS: atom_id res chain seq x y z
N MET A 1 39.47 9.78 -4.85
CA MET A 1 38.25 9.00 -5.03
C MET A 1 38.44 8.11 -6.26
N PRO A 2 38.40 6.78 -6.18
CA PRO A 2 38.47 5.95 -7.37
C PRO A 2 37.15 6.10 -8.13
N MET A 3 37.23 6.35 -9.43
CA MET A 3 36.09 6.36 -10.33
C MET A 3 35.33 5.02 -10.26
N PRO A 4 33.98 5.00 -10.27
CA PRO A 4 33.26 3.76 -10.32
C PRO A 4 33.57 3.01 -11.61
N ILE A 5 34.03 1.79 -11.45
CA ILE A 5 34.23 0.85 -12.56
C ILE A 5 32.86 0.58 -13.16
N PRO A 6 32.67 0.63 -14.50
CA PRO A 6 31.40 0.31 -15.11
C PRO A 6 30.95 -1.09 -14.68
N GLY A 7 29.78 -1.20 -14.06
CA GLY A 7 29.23 -2.45 -13.58
C GLY A 7 29.06 -3.46 -14.71
N GLY A 8 29.33 -4.72 -14.43
CA GLY A 8 29.11 -5.81 -15.37
C GLY A 8 27.62 -5.93 -15.71
N SER A 9 27.30 -6.18 -16.98
CA SER A 9 25.94 -6.57 -17.38
C SER A 9 25.80 -8.07 -17.28
N LYS A 10 24.67 -8.58 -16.72
CA LYS A 10 24.33 -10.01 -16.82
C LYS A 10 24.18 -10.40 -18.30
N PRO A 11 24.64 -11.60 -18.72
CA PRO A 11 24.39 -12.09 -20.07
C PRO A 11 22.88 -12.08 -20.37
N GLY A 12 22.50 -11.42 -21.46
CA GLY A 12 21.09 -11.33 -21.89
C GLY A 12 20.30 -10.13 -21.35
N MET A 13 20.89 -9.25 -20.53
CA MET A 13 20.24 -8.05 -20.07
C MET A 13 20.46 -6.87 -21.02
N SER A 14 19.40 -6.15 -21.39
CA SER A 14 19.49 -4.94 -22.21
C SER A 14 19.35 -3.67 -21.37
N GLY A 15 20.24 -2.70 -21.60
CA GLY A 15 20.28 -1.42 -20.90
C GLY A 15 21.45 -1.30 -19.92
N THR A 16 21.78 -0.06 -19.57
CA THR A 16 22.90 0.24 -18.65
C THR A 16 22.35 0.29 -17.21
N MET A 17 22.63 -0.75 -16.42
CA MET A 17 22.40 -0.75 -14.98
C MET A 17 23.72 -0.97 -14.25
N TRP A 18 23.87 -0.30 -13.13
CA TRP A 18 24.97 -0.58 -12.23
C TRP A 18 24.69 -1.88 -11.47
N MET A 19 25.64 -2.80 -11.52
CA MET A 19 25.64 -4.03 -10.75
C MET A 19 26.91 -4.09 -9.89
N PRO A 20 26.79 -4.47 -8.61
CA PRO A 20 27.93 -4.55 -7.71
C PRO A 20 28.85 -5.72 -8.08
N THR A 21 30.16 -5.49 -8.01
CA THR A 21 31.18 -6.55 -8.20
C THR A 21 31.66 -7.16 -6.89
N LEU A 22 31.50 -6.44 -5.78
CA LEU A 22 31.90 -6.87 -4.44
C LEU A 22 30.74 -7.55 -3.70
N PRO A 23 31.02 -8.53 -2.81
CA PRO A 23 29.96 -9.24 -2.08
C PRO A 23 29.14 -8.29 -1.22
N PRO A 24 27.85 -8.61 -0.96
CA PRO A 24 26.95 -7.77 -0.18
C PRO A 24 27.44 -7.66 1.28
N THR A 25 27.47 -6.43 1.78
CA THR A 25 27.63 -6.12 3.21
C THR A 25 26.59 -5.08 3.58
N PHE A 26 26.22 -5.02 4.85
CA PHE A 26 25.23 -4.03 5.29
C PHE A 26 25.63 -2.61 4.88
N ALA A 27 26.89 -2.22 5.08
CA ALA A 27 27.39 -0.92 4.70
C ALA A 27 27.27 -0.64 3.18
N ARG A 28 27.50 -1.66 2.32
CA ARG A 28 27.34 -1.53 0.87
C ARG A 28 25.88 -1.46 0.43
N LEU A 29 25.00 -2.19 1.11
CA LEU A 29 23.57 -2.13 0.83
C LEU A 29 22.97 -0.75 1.11
N ILE A 30 23.39 -0.10 2.21
CA ILE A 30 22.87 1.23 2.58
C ILE A 30 23.65 2.40 1.94
N ALA A 31 24.80 2.12 1.32
CA ALA A 31 25.59 3.15 0.63
C ALA A 31 24.80 3.80 -0.51
N LEU A 32 24.79 5.12 -0.56
CA LEU A 32 24.14 5.86 -1.65
C LEU A 32 24.78 5.48 -2.99
N HIS A 33 23.97 4.98 -3.89
CA HIS A 33 24.36 4.65 -5.24
C HIS A 33 23.20 4.83 -6.21
N LEU A 34 23.30 5.82 -7.07
CA LEU A 34 22.29 6.08 -8.07
C LEU A 34 22.56 5.24 -9.32
N GLN A 35 21.51 4.66 -9.88
CA GLN A 35 21.58 4.05 -11.21
C GLN A 35 21.89 5.11 -12.28
N PRO A 36 22.47 4.72 -13.42
CA PRO A 36 22.73 5.63 -14.55
C PRO A 36 21.46 6.38 -15.01
N VAL A 37 20.31 5.73 -14.92
CA VAL A 37 18.99 6.34 -15.14
C VAL A 37 18.17 6.26 -13.85
N PRO A 38 18.19 7.30 -12.99
CA PRO A 38 17.61 7.25 -11.66
C PRO A 38 16.10 7.55 -11.68
N VAL A 39 15.29 6.67 -12.28
CA VAL A 39 13.85 6.86 -12.48
C VAL A 39 13.13 7.08 -11.15
N PHE A 40 13.34 6.21 -10.17
CA PHE A 40 12.67 6.29 -8.88
C PHE A 40 13.14 7.46 -8.00
N PRO A 41 14.43 7.77 -7.91
CA PRO A 41 14.89 8.98 -7.22
C PRO A 41 14.29 10.26 -7.80
N VAL A 42 14.17 10.38 -9.14
CA VAL A 42 13.50 11.51 -9.79
C VAL A 42 12.01 11.53 -9.47
N LEU A 43 11.33 10.39 -9.57
CA LEU A 43 9.91 10.28 -9.19
C LEU A 43 9.68 10.67 -7.74
N ALA A 44 10.51 10.18 -6.81
CA ALA A 44 10.46 10.49 -5.40
C ALA A 44 10.65 12.00 -5.14
N ALA A 45 11.61 12.64 -5.82
CA ALA A 45 11.83 14.08 -5.74
C ALA A 45 10.61 14.87 -6.25
N LEU A 46 10.03 14.48 -7.39
CA LEU A 46 8.83 15.12 -7.93
C LEU A 46 7.62 14.97 -7.00
N LEU A 47 7.41 13.79 -6.44
CA LEU A 47 6.33 13.53 -5.48
C LEU A 47 6.51 14.34 -4.20
N LEU A 48 7.74 14.43 -3.68
CA LEU A 48 8.07 15.22 -2.50
C LEU A 48 7.85 16.71 -2.74
N LEU A 49 8.40 17.22 -3.82
CA LEU A 49 8.26 18.64 -4.19
C LEU A 49 6.80 19.02 -4.42
N GLY A 50 6.05 18.21 -5.17
CA GLY A 50 4.63 18.44 -5.42
C GLY A 50 3.81 18.47 -4.14
N TYR A 51 4.07 17.55 -3.21
CA TYR A 51 3.40 17.52 -1.92
C TYR A 51 3.74 18.73 -1.05
N LEU A 52 5.03 19.09 -0.93
CA LEU A 52 5.46 20.25 -0.13
C LEU A 52 4.94 21.56 -0.71
N LEU A 53 4.96 21.72 -2.04
CA LEU A 53 4.36 22.89 -2.70
C LEU A 53 2.86 22.98 -2.41
N ALA A 54 2.15 21.86 -2.45
CA ALA A 54 0.72 21.81 -2.10
C ALA A 54 0.49 22.25 -0.64
N VAL A 55 1.30 21.78 0.31
CA VAL A 55 1.24 22.18 1.72
C VAL A 55 1.53 23.69 1.89
N ILE A 56 2.54 24.21 1.19
CA ILE A 56 2.89 25.64 1.23
C ILE A 56 1.73 26.49 0.68
N VAL A 57 1.14 26.08 -0.45
CA VAL A 57 -0.03 26.80 -1.04
C VAL A 57 -1.19 26.82 -0.06
N LEU A 58 -1.47 25.71 0.62
CA LEU A 58 -2.53 25.62 1.63
C LEU A 58 -2.24 26.56 2.82
N SER A 59 -1.01 26.53 3.32
CA SER A 59 -0.56 27.39 4.42
C SER A 59 -0.70 28.89 4.08
N ARG A 60 -0.32 29.28 2.86
CA ARG A 60 -0.49 30.66 2.38
C ARG A 60 -1.96 31.09 2.26
N ARG A 61 -2.88 30.13 2.13
CA ARG A 61 -4.34 30.39 2.16
C ARG A 61 -4.94 30.36 3.58
N GLY A 62 -4.11 30.27 4.63
CA GLY A 62 -4.55 30.20 6.01
C GLY A 62 -5.13 28.86 6.45
N VAL A 63 -5.05 27.82 5.61
CA VAL A 63 -5.56 26.50 5.92
C VAL A 63 -4.48 25.66 6.60
N ARG A 64 -4.72 25.24 7.84
CA ARG A 64 -3.79 24.38 8.58
C ARG A 64 -3.78 22.97 8.03
N TRP A 65 -2.58 22.47 7.71
CA TRP A 65 -2.34 21.08 7.36
C TRP A 65 -1.66 20.35 8.51
N PRO A 66 -2.13 19.13 8.92
CA PRO A 66 -1.52 18.39 10.02
C PRO A 66 -0.09 17.97 9.65
N ILE A 67 0.90 18.39 10.43
CA ILE A 67 2.32 18.09 10.19
C ILE A 67 2.61 16.58 10.19
N VAL A 68 1.87 15.81 10.99
CA VAL A 68 1.98 14.33 11.05
C VAL A 68 1.77 13.69 9.68
N ARG A 69 0.86 14.21 8.84
CA ARG A 69 0.66 13.73 7.47
C ARG A 69 1.87 14.00 6.58
N THR A 70 2.50 15.16 6.75
CA THR A 70 3.73 15.49 6.03
C THR A 70 4.88 14.59 6.46
N ILE A 71 4.98 14.28 7.76
CA ILE A 71 6.00 13.33 8.27
C ILE A 71 5.81 11.95 7.64
N TRP A 72 4.58 11.43 7.58
CA TRP A 72 4.30 10.15 6.94
C TRP A 72 4.62 10.15 5.44
N TRP A 73 4.29 11.25 4.74
CA TRP A 73 4.66 11.38 3.33
C TRP A 73 6.17 11.35 3.11
N VAL A 74 6.90 12.13 3.90
CA VAL A 74 8.38 12.17 3.85
C VAL A 74 8.97 10.80 4.20
N ALA A 75 8.42 10.09 5.18
CA ALA A 75 8.83 8.73 5.51
C ALA A 75 8.60 7.77 4.32
N GLY A 76 7.46 7.86 3.63
CA GLY A 76 7.20 7.07 2.42
C GLY A 76 8.20 7.38 1.29
N ILE A 77 8.53 8.64 1.07
CA ILE A 77 9.56 9.03 0.10
C ILE A 77 10.94 8.51 0.52
N ALA A 78 11.27 8.59 1.82
CA ALA A 78 12.54 8.06 2.33
C ALA A 78 12.67 6.55 2.12
N THR A 79 11.59 5.78 2.26
CA THR A 79 11.61 4.33 1.97
C THR A 79 11.78 4.03 0.48
N ILE A 80 11.20 4.82 -0.43
CA ILE A 80 11.48 4.69 -1.88
C ILE A 80 12.98 4.89 -2.12
N LEU A 81 13.54 5.99 -1.61
CA LEU A 81 14.97 6.30 -1.81
C LEU A 81 15.88 5.25 -1.17
N ALA A 82 15.50 4.73 0.00
CA ALA A 82 16.27 3.70 0.70
C ALA A 82 16.46 2.41 -0.14
N VAL A 83 15.50 2.08 -1.00
CA VAL A 83 15.58 0.85 -1.81
C VAL A 83 15.87 1.08 -3.29
N THR A 84 15.89 2.34 -3.76
CA THR A 84 16.12 2.67 -5.18
C THR A 84 17.28 3.65 -5.43
N ALA A 85 17.83 4.26 -4.37
CA ALA A 85 18.94 5.19 -4.46
C ALA A 85 20.18 4.70 -3.68
N THR A 86 20.16 3.47 -3.22
CA THR A 86 21.25 2.84 -2.48
C THR A 86 21.73 1.58 -3.17
N GLY A 87 22.72 0.91 -2.60
CA GLY A 87 23.19 -0.37 -3.08
C GLY A 87 22.12 -1.46 -3.20
N VAL A 88 21.00 -1.33 -2.45
CA VAL A 88 19.87 -2.28 -2.54
C VAL A 88 19.40 -2.45 -3.98
N ASP A 89 19.34 -1.39 -4.77
CA ASP A 89 18.88 -1.46 -6.16
C ASP A 89 19.79 -2.31 -7.04
N GLY A 90 21.11 -2.11 -6.95
CA GLY A 90 22.09 -2.92 -7.71
C GLY A 90 22.21 -4.36 -7.21
N TYR A 91 22.25 -4.56 -5.89
CA TYR A 91 22.30 -5.93 -5.32
C TYR A 91 20.99 -6.69 -5.56
N GLY A 92 19.83 -6.00 -5.66
CA GLY A 92 18.55 -6.59 -6.04
C GLY A 92 18.53 -7.17 -7.46
N MET A 93 19.45 -6.74 -8.34
CA MET A 93 19.66 -7.35 -9.66
C MET A 93 20.49 -8.64 -9.61
N GLU A 94 21.26 -8.84 -8.56
CA GLU A 94 22.15 -10.00 -8.39
C GLU A 94 21.58 -11.06 -7.45
N LEU A 95 20.84 -10.64 -6.41
CA LEU A 95 20.34 -11.49 -5.35
C LEU A 95 18.83 -11.37 -5.20
N PHE A 96 18.17 -12.52 -5.20
CA PHE A 96 16.71 -12.60 -5.00
C PHE A 96 16.31 -12.11 -3.62
N SER A 97 17.09 -12.42 -2.57
CA SER A 97 16.83 -11.96 -1.21
C SER A 97 16.79 -10.44 -1.09
N VAL A 98 17.72 -9.74 -1.76
CA VAL A 98 17.76 -8.27 -1.77
C VAL A 98 16.62 -7.69 -2.60
N HIS A 99 16.30 -8.30 -3.75
CA HIS A 99 15.12 -7.94 -4.53
C HIS A 99 13.84 -8.09 -3.70
N MET A 100 13.74 -9.14 -2.89
CA MET A 100 12.58 -9.35 -2.03
C MET A 100 12.44 -8.26 -0.96
N VAL A 101 13.54 -7.74 -0.39
CA VAL A 101 13.50 -6.55 0.47
C VAL A 101 12.93 -5.35 -0.29
N GLN A 102 13.40 -5.11 -1.52
CA GLN A 102 12.92 -4.02 -2.37
C GLN A 102 11.42 -4.16 -2.68
N HIS A 103 10.98 -5.37 -3.04
CA HIS A 103 9.57 -5.69 -3.25
C HIS A 103 8.72 -5.40 -2.02
N MET A 104 9.11 -5.93 -0.85
CA MET A 104 8.34 -5.79 0.39
C MET A 104 8.21 -4.31 0.81
N VAL A 105 9.29 -3.56 0.72
CA VAL A 105 9.28 -2.13 1.05
C VAL A 105 8.35 -1.37 0.10
N LEU A 106 8.45 -1.58 -1.22
CA LEU A 106 7.66 -0.83 -2.21
C LEU A 106 6.19 -1.27 -2.28
N SER A 107 5.87 -2.54 -2.02
CA SER A 107 4.48 -3.05 -2.09
C SER A 107 3.71 -2.90 -0.79
N MET A 108 4.38 -2.80 0.36
CA MET A 108 3.71 -2.75 1.67
C MET A 108 4.07 -1.50 2.47
N LEU A 109 5.34 -1.32 2.85
CA LEU A 109 5.73 -0.27 3.79
C LEU A 109 5.55 1.14 3.23
N THR A 110 6.08 1.38 2.04
CA THR A 110 5.96 2.67 1.33
C THR A 110 4.52 3.08 1.11
N PRO A 111 3.63 2.22 0.57
CA PRO A 111 2.22 2.54 0.38
C PRO A 111 1.47 2.91 1.65
N ILE A 112 1.76 2.24 2.77
CA ILE A 112 1.18 2.58 4.08
C ILE A 112 1.53 4.03 4.45
N PHE A 113 2.81 4.40 4.37
CA PHE A 113 3.27 5.75 4.70
C PHE A 113 2.70 6.81 3.75
N LEU A 114 2.68 6.54 2.45
CA LEU A 114 2.09 7.45 1.47
C LEU A 114 0.58 7.63 1.69
N ALA A 115 -0.16 6.56 2.00
CA ALA A 115 -1.59 6.65 2.30
C ALA A 115 -1.86 7.45 3.58
N LEU A 116 -1.03 7.29 4.64
CA LEU A 116 -1.10 8.11 5.86
C LEU A 116 -0.81 9.59 5.61
N GLY A 117 -0.03 9.90 4.58
CA GLY A 117 0.21 11.26 4.10
C GLY A 117 -1.04 11.97 3.55
N ALA A 118 -2.10 11.23 3.26
CA ALA A 118 -3.37 11.74 2.72
C ALA A 118 -3.22 12.66 1.48
N PRO A 119 -2.55 12.20 0.41
CA PRO A 119 -2.26 13.02 -0.77
C PRO A 119 -3.52 13.43 -1.53
N ILE A 120 -4.53 12.59 -1.58
CA ILE A 120 -5.80 12.88 -2.29
C ILE A 120 -6.55 14.00 -1.59
N THR A 121 -6.64 13.96 -0.25
CA THR A 121 -7.23 15.06 0.56
C THR A 121 -6.46 16.37 0.33
N LEU A 122 -5.12 16.30 0.27
CA LEU A 122 -4.29 17.48 0.02
C LEU A 122 -4.59 18.08 -1.35
N ILE A 123 -4.60 17.26 -2.42
CA ILE A 123 -4.93 17.69 -3.78
C ILE A 123 -6.33 18.35 -3.83
N ILE A 124 -7.34 17.71 -3.26
CA ILE A 124 -8.72 18.26 -3.24
C ILE A 124 -8.77 19.62 -2.54
N ARG A 125 -7.98 19.83 -1.48
CA ARG A 125 -7.95 21.11 -0.74
C ARG A 125 -7.18 22.20 -1.45
N VAL A 126 -6.12 21.84 -2.19
CA VAL A 126 -5.28 22.80 -2.93
C VAL A 126 -5.97 23.28 -4.20
N LEU A 127 -6.70 22.40 -4.88
CA LEU A 127 -7.36 22.74 -6.13
C LEU A 127 -8.46 23.79 -5.91
N PRO A 128 -8.44 24.93 -6.66
CA PRO A 128 -9.35 26.04 -6.43
C PRO A 128 -10.80 25.66 -6.76
N THR A 129 -11.73 26.14 -5.93
CA THR A 129 -13.16 26.15 -6.22
C THR A 129 -13.49 27.40 -7.04
N ARG A 130 -13.61 27.28 -8.36
CA ARG A 130 -14.11 28.37 -9.20
C ARG A 130 -15.63 28.23 -9.37
N HIS A 131 -16.35 29.29 -9.04
CA HIS A 131 -17.77 29.46 -9.28
C HIS A 131 -17.96 30.12 -10.65
N GLY A 132 -17.93 29.32 -11.73
CA GLY A 132 -18.09 29.82 -13.09
C GLY A 132 -17.95 28.70 -14.11
N GLY A 133 -18.63 28.78 -15.23
CA GLY A 133 -18.78 27.72 -16.24
C GLY A 133 -17.51 27.32 -17.02
N GLY A 134 -16.31 27.58 -16.51
CA GLY A 134 -15.05 27.19 -17.12
C GLY A 134 -14.46 25.88 -16.58
N TRP A 135 -13.37 25.44 -17.21
CA TRP A 135 -12.56 24.30 -16.78
C TRP A 135 -12.15 24.44 -15.31
N ASN A 136 -12.57 23.49 -14.49
CA ASN A 136 -12.26 23.45 -13.07
C ASN A 136 -11.50 22.15 -12.76
N ALA A 137 -10.18 22.28 -12.54
CA ALA A 137 -9.30 21.14 -12.25
C ALA A 137 -9.80 20.29 -11.07
N ARG A 138 -10.41 20.91 -10.05
CA ARG A 138 -11.03 20.20 -8.94
C ARG A 138 -12.21 19.34 -9.39
N LYS A 139 -13.09 19.87 -10.24
CA LYS A 139 -14.25 19.12 -10.78
C LYS A 139 -13.78 17.93 -11.61
N VAL A 140 -12.78 18.14 -12.47
CA VAL A 140 -12.18 17.06 -13.27
C VAL A 140 -11.59 15.99 -12.37
N PHE A 141 -10.78 16.38 -11.39
CA PHE A 141 -10.17 15.43 -10.44
C PHE A 141 -11.23 14.64 -9.67
N LEU A 142 -12.26 15.30 -9.14
CA LEU A 142 -13.36 14.63 -8.44
C LEU A 142 -14.18 13.72 -9.38
N THR A 143 -14.40 14.12 -10.65
CA THR A 143 -15.07 13.27 -11.64
C THR A 143 -14.27 12.01 -11.93
N ILE A 144 -12.94 12.12 -12.09
CA ILE A 144 -12.06 10.96 -12.26
C ILE A 144 -12.10 10.09 -10.99
N LEU A 145 -11.97 10.70 -9.81
CA LEU A 145 -11.98 10.00 -8.53
C LEU A 145 -13.28 9.22 -8.29
N HIS A 146 -14.43 9.78 -8.67
CA HIS A 146 -15.75 9.14 -8.52
C HIS A 146 -16.21 8.41 -9.81
N SER A 147 -15.32 8.17 -10.76
CA SER A 147 -15.64 7.42 -11.98
C SER A 147 -15.93 5.95 -11.67
N ARG A 148 -16.68 5.30 -12.57
CA ARG A 148 -16.93 3.85 -12.48
C ARG A 148 -15.63 3.04 -12.53
N VAL A 149 -14.64 3.51 -13.27
CA VAL A 149 -13.31 2.87 -13.37
C VAL A 149 -12.59 2.96 -12.03
N ALA A 150 -12.52 4.13 -11.41
CA ALA A 150 -11.90 4.29 -10.09
C ALA A 150 -12.63 3.45 -9.03
N SER A 151 -13.97 3.43 -9.03
CA SER A 151 -14.78 2.62 -8.14
C SER A 151 -14.53 1.11 -8.33
N PHE A 152 -14.35 0.65 -9.56
CA PHE A 152 -14.02 -0.74 -9.88
C PHE A 152 -12.65 -1.12 -9.31
N PHE A 153 -11.61 -0.35 -9.61
CA PHE A 153 -10.25 -0.65 -9.16
C PHE A 153 -10.05 -0.50 -7.65
N THR A 154 -10.88 0.27 -6.97
CA THR A 154 -10.84 0.40 -5.49
C THR A 154 -11.81 -0.54 -4.78
N HIS A 155 -12.59 -1.35 -5.51
CA HIS A 155 -13.46 -2.36 -4.91
C HIS A 155 -12.63 -3.40 -4.15
N PRO A 156 -12.96 -3.76 -2.89
CA PRO A 156 -12.15 -4.66 -2.06
C PRO A 156 -11.79 -5.98 -2.75
N ALA A 157 -12.74 -6.63 -3.39
CA ALA A 157 -12.45 -7.87 -4.11
C ALA A 157 -11.45 -7.68 -5.27
N VAL A 158 -11.53 -6.53 -5.99
CA VAL A 158 -10.62 -6.24 -7.09
C VAL A 158 -9.22 -5.90 -6.56
N THR A 159 -9.11 -5.08 -5.50
CA THR A 159 -7.81 -4.73 -4.91
C THR A 159 -7.10 -5.95 -4.32
N VAL A 160 -7.81 -6.82 -3.61
CA VAL A 160 -7.26 -8.09 -3.08
C VAL A 160 -6.81 -8.99 -4.25
N THR A 161 -7.67 -9.19 -5.25
CA THR A 161 -7.33 -10.02 -6.41
C THR A 161 -6.12 -9.47 -7.16
N LEU A 162 -6.07 -8.16 -7.44
CA LEU A 162 -4.93 -7.52 -8.10
C LEU A 162 -3.65 -7.68 -7.28
N PHE A 163 -3.72 -7.50 -5.96
CA PHE A 163 -2.57 -7.65 -5.08
C PHE A 163 -2.03 -9.09 -5.11
N LEU A 164 -2.91 -10.10 -5.01
CA LEU A 164 -2.53 -11.51 -5.05
C LEU A 164 -2.06 -11.95 -6.45
N VAL A 165 -2.78 -11.57 -7.50
CA VAL A 165 -2.37 -11.89 -8.88
C VAL A 165 -1.05 -11.21 -9.23
N SER A 166 -0.80 -10.00 -8.77
CA SER A 166 0.47 -9.32 -8.90
C SER A 166 1.62 -10.12 -8.27
N LEU A 167 1.39 -10.67 -7.09
CA LEU A 167 2.38 -11.46 -6.35
C LEU A 167 2.62 -12.81 -7.03
N TYR A 168 1.58 -13.63 -7.15
CA TYR A 168 1.70 -15.00 -7.68
C TYR A 168 1.96 -15.02 -9.19
N GLY A 169 1.25 -14.18 -9.95
CA GLY A 169 1.40 -14.09 -11.39
C GLY A 169 2.77 -13.61 -11.83
N LEU A 170 3.40 -12.74 -11.05
CA LEU A 170 4.75 -12.28 -11.37
C LEU A 170 5.80 -13.36 -11.12
N TYR A 171 5.82 -13.94 -9.91
CA TYR A 171 6.92 -14.84 -9.48
C TYR A 171 6.79 -16.28 -9.99
N PHE A 172 5.58 -16.78 -10.22
CA PHE A 172 5.36 -18.15 -10.69
C PHE A 172 5.14 -18.26 -12.20
N THR A 173 5.41 -17.20 -12.96
CA THR A 173 5.34 -17.20 -14.42
C THR A 173 6.62 -16.62 -15.04
N PRO A 174 6.87 -16.84 -16.34
CA PRO A 174 8.03 -16.26 -17.03
C PRO A 174 8.03 -14.73 -17.11
N VAL A 175 6.98 -14.07 -16.65
CA VAL A 175 6.85 -12.58 -16.69
C VAL A 175 7.95 -11.92 -15.88
N PHE A 176 8.31 -12.49 -14.71
CA PHE A 176 9.40 -11.95 -13.90
C PHE A 176 10.71 -11.92 -14.66
N ASP A 177 11.13 -13.05 -15.22
CA ASP A 177 12.37 -13.17 -15.97
C ASP A 177 12.39 -12.23 -17.18
N ALA A 178 11.26 -12.10 -17.89
CA ALA A 178 11.12 -11.19 -19.01
C ALA A 178 11.25 -9.72 -18.60
N LEU A 179 10.66 -9.30 -17.48
CA LEU A 179 10.80 -7.93 -16.97
C LEU A 179 12.23 -7.65 -16.49
N MET A 180 12.85 -8.57 -15.76
CA MET A 180 14.21 -8.42 -15.24
C MET A 180 15.28 -8.42 -16.34
N SER A 181 14.98 -8.92 -17.54
CA SER A 181 15.91 -8.91 -18.67
C SER A 181 16.17 -7.51 -19.25
N THR A 182 15.44 -6.49 -18.83
CA THR A 182 15.60 -5.12 -19.32
C THR A 182 15.58 -4.10 -18.19
N MET A 183 16.34 -3.02 -18.30
CA MET A 183 16.31 -1.90 -17.35
C MET A 183 14.90 -1.32 -17.19
N TRP A 184 14.18 -1.13 -18.29
CA TRP A 184 12.82 -0.59 -18.24
C TRP A 184 11.83 -1.57 -17.66
N GLY A 185 11.98 -2.87 -17.90
CA GLY A 185 11.17 -3.92 -17.29
C GLY A 185 11.33 -3.95 -15.76
N HIS A 186 12.57 -3.87 -15.26
CA HIS A 186 12.84 -3.75 -13.83
C HIS A 186 12.16 -2.51 -13.23
N ASN A 187 12.35 -1.32 -13.83
CA ASN A 187 11.69 -0.11 -13.36
C ASN A 187 10.16 -0.21 -13.41
N LEU A 188 9.60 -0.83 -14.46
CA LEU A 188 8.15 -1.06 -14.56
C LEU A 188 7.64 -1.99 -13.44
N MET A 189 8.41 -3.03 -13.11
CA MET A 189 8.08 -3.94 -12.02
C MET A 189 8.10 -3.23 -10.66
N LEU A 190 9.10 -2.41 -10.37
CA LEU A 190 9.14 -1.62 -9.14
C LEU A 190 7.96 -0.63 -9.06
N LEU A 191 7.62 0.03 -10.18
CA LEU A 191 6.46 0.91 -10.26
C LEU A 191 5.16 0.13 -10.04
N HIS A 192 5.05 -1.06 -10.60
CA HIS A 192 3.92 -1.95 -10.40
C HIS A 192 3.72 -2.29 -8.92
N PHE A 193 4.78 -2.67 -8.21
CA PHE A 193 4.70 -2.93 -6.76
C PHE A 193 4.20 -1.72 -5.97
N LEU A 194 4.75 -0.55 -6.26
CA LEU A 194 4.35 0.68 -5.60
C LEU A 194 2.88 1.04 -5.87
N VAL A 195 2.44 0.94 -7.13
CA VAL A 195 1.07 1.31 -7.55
C VAL A 195 0.04 0.33 -6.99
N ILE A 196 0.28 -0.98 -7.13
CA ILE A 196 -0.65 -2.00 -6.61
C ILE A 196 -0.70 -1.96 -5.08
N GLY A 197 0.44 -1.82 -4.41
CA GLY A 197 0.49 -1.62 -2.97
C GLY A 197 -0.27 -0.37 -2.53
N PHE A 198 -0.06 0.77 -3.20
CA PHE A 198 -0.76 2.01 -2.88
C PHE A 198 -2.28 1.88 -3.11
N LEU A 199 -2.72 1.25 -4.19
CA LEU A 199 -4.14 1.02 -4.47
C LEU A 199 -4.79 0.17 -3.37
N TYR A 200 -4.12 -0.87 -2.91
CA TYR A 200 -4.58 -1.74 -1.83
C TYR A 200 -4.64 -0.98 -0.49
N PHE A 201 -3.53 -0.40 -0.03
CA PHE A 201 -3.46 0.27 1.26
C PHE A 201 -4.25 1.58 1.33
N TRP A 202 -4.44 2.29 0.21
CA TRP A 202 -5.35 3.43 0.17
C TRP A 202 -6.77 3.05 0.60
N GLY A 203 -7.28 1.92 0.09
CA GLY A 203 -8.58 1.39 0.47
C GLY A 203 -8.63 0.91 1.91
N VAL A 204 -7.63 0.14 2.34
CA VAL A 204 -7.53 -0.45 3.68
C VAL A 204 -7.37 0.61 4.76
N MET A 205 -6.43 1.54 4.60
CA MET A 205 -6.17 2.58 5.60
C MET A 205 -7.34 3.56 5.78
N GLY A 206 -8.04 3.89 4.70
CA GLY A 206 -9.24 4.74 4.71
C GLY A 206 -9.01 6.14 5.27
N VAL A 207 -7.81 6.67 5.18
CA VAL A 207 -7.44 8.02 5.62
C VAL A 207 -7.91 9.05 4.60
N ASP A 208 -7.79 8.71 3.33
CA ASP A 208 -8.21 9.52 2.20
C ASP A 208 -9.60 9.14 1.67
N PRO A 209 -10.33 10.07 1.05
CA PRO A 209 -11.57 9.77 0.34
C PRO A 209 -11.33 8.68 -0.70
N SER A 210 -12.11 7.61 -0.61
CA SER A 210 -12.08 6.50 -1.56
C SER A 210 -13.37 6.51 -2.40
N PRO A 211 -13.32 6.18 -3.71
CA PRO A 211 -14.51 6.06 -4.56
C PRO A 211 -15.37 4.83 -4.22
N ARG A 212 -15.06 4.11 -3.17
CA ARG A 212 -15.86 2.97 -2.68
C ARG A 212 -17.27 3.41 -2.37
N PRO A 213 -18.32 2.71 -2.87
CA PRO A 213 -19.70 3.08 -2.60
C PRO A 213 -19.99 3.10 -1.09
N ALA A 214 -20.47 4.23 -0.59
CA ALA A 214 -20.93 4.38 0.78
C ALA A 214 -22.36 3.86 0.90
N THR A 215 -22.57 2.58 1.09
CA THR A 215 -23.84 2.02 1.54
C THR A 215 -23.96 2.18 3.06
N ARG A 216 -25.18 2.41 3.58
CA ARG A 216 -25.38 2.59 5.02
C ARG A 216 -25.20 1.26 5.77
N GLY A 217 -24.55 1.32 6.95
CA GLY A 217 -24.40 0.19 7.87
C GLY A 217 -23.17 -0.68 7.63
N ILE A 218 -23.19 -1.89 8.19
CA ILE A 218 -22.09 -2.89 8.13
C ILE A 218 -21.77 -3.32 6.69
N ARG A 219 -22.72 -3.20 5.76
CA ARG A 219 -22.58 -3.52 4.34
C ARG A 219 -21.84 -2.42 3.54
N SER A 220 -21.45 -1.32 4.17
CA SER A 220 -20.64 -0.29 3.49
C SER A 220 -19.26 -0.82 3.18
N LEU A 221 -18.86 -0.76 1.90
CA LEU A 221 -17.52 -1.14 1.46
C LEU A 221 -16.39 -0.28 2.05
N SER A 222 -16.75 0.80 2.74
CA SER A 222 -15.85 1.66 3.49
C SER A 222 -15.87 1.42 5.00
N SER A 223 -16.64 0.42 5.49
CA SER A 223 -16.73 0.15 6.93
C SER A 223 -15.39 -0.36 7.48
N PRO A 224 -15.02 -0.01 8.72
CA PRO A 224 -13.79 -0.50 9.36
C PRO A 224 -13.74 -2.04 9.42
N ILE A 225 -14.86 -2.69 9.67
CA ILE A 225 -14.97 -4.17 9.74
C ILE A 225 -14.58 -4.79 8.40
N LEU A 226 -15.08 -4.25 7.28
CA LEU A 226 -14.75 -4.80 5.96
C LEU A 226 -13.26 -4.61 5.60
N ARG A 227 -12.64 -3.51 6.04
CA ARG A 227 -11.19 -3.28 5.87
C ARG A 227 -10.36 -4.28 6.67
N ILE A 228 -10.78 -4.59 7.90
CA ILE A 228 -10.16 -5.64 8.72
C ILE A 228 -10.30 -6.98 8.01
N LEU A 229 -11.50 -7.32 7.51
CA LEU A 229 -11.74 -8.56 6.76
C LEU A 229 -10.90 -8.64 5.48
N GLU A 230 -10.80 -7.55 4.72
CA GLU A 230 -9.95 -7.43 3.53
C GLU A 230 -8.48 -7.75 3.87
N MET A 231 -7.99 -7.20 4.98
CA MET A 231 -6.61 -7.44 5.44
C MET A 231 -6.41 -8.88 5.91
N VAL A 232 -7.29 -9.38 6.76
CA VAL A 232 -7.24 -10.77 7.26
C VAL A 232 -7.34 -11.78 6.12
N ALA A 233 -8.12 -11.49 5.07
CA ALA A 233 -8.21 -12.35 3.90
C ALA A 233 -6.92 -12.36 3.06
N THR A 234 -6.15 -11.26 3.04
CA THR A 234 -4.96 -11.13 2.18
C THR A 234 -3.71 -11.74 2.82
N VAL A 235 -3.57 -11.59 4.14
CA VAL A 235 -2.36 -11.98 4.90
C VAL A 235 -1.97 -13.45 4.73
N PRO A 236 -2.88 -14.44 4.87
CA PRO A 236 -2.51 -15.85 4.74
C PRO A 236 -1.92 -16.18 3.36
N PHE A 237 -2.46 -15.59 2.31
CA PHE A 237 -1.95 -15.82 0.96
C PHE A 237 -0.55 -15.22 0.78
N HIS A 238 -0.31 -14.03 1.31
CA HIS A 238 1.00 -13.41 1.22
C HIS A 238 2.05 -14.17 2.04
N ALA A 239 1.69 -14.58 3.26
CA ALA A 239 2.54 -15.42 4.10
C ALA A 239 2.82 -16.79 3.44
N PHE A 240 1.80 -17.43 2.86
CA PHE A 240 1.93 -18.69 2.14
C PHE A 240 2.87 -18.57 0.94
N PHE A 241 2.81 -17.46 0.19
CA PHE A 241 3.78 -17.18 -0.88
C PHE A 241 5.22 -17.24 -0.35
N GLY A 242 5.51 -16.53 0.74
CA GLY A 242 6.85 -16.52 1.35
C GLY A 242 7.31 -17.91 1.78
N VAL A 243 6.41 -18.69 2.41
CA VAL A 243 6.69 -20.08 2.83
C VAL A 243 6.96 -20.99 1.63
N VAL A 244 6.16 -20.90 0.55
CA VAL A 244 6.37 -21.71 -0.67
C VAL A 244 7.73 -21.39 -1.29
N VAL A 245 8.09 -20.11 -1.39
CA VAL A 245 9.40 -19.72 -1.92
C VAL A 245 10.56 -20.19 -1.02
N MET A 246 10.39 -20.07 0.31
CA MET A 246 11.38 -20.48 1.30
C MET A 246 11.61 -22.00 1.32
N MET A 247 10.56 -22.79 1.15
CA MET A 247 10.64 -24.24 1.21
C MET A 247 10.89 -24.91 -0.16
N SER A 248 10.97 -24.12 -1.23
CA SER A 248 11.22 -24.65 -2.56
C SER A 248 12.60 -25.31 -2.64
N VAL A 249 12.66 -26.47 -3.28
CA VAL A 249 13.89 -27.21 -3.58
C VAL A 249 14.44 -26.87 -4.97
N ASP A 250 13.62 -26.20 -5.80
CA ASP A 250 13.97 -25.74 -7.14
C ASP A 250 13.93 -24.22 -7.22
N LEU A 251 14.67 -23.67 -8.17
CA LEU A 251 14.63 -22.26 -8.47
C LEU A 251 13.31 -21.87 -9.14
N ILE A 252 12.52 -21.07 -8.47
CA ILE A 252 11.28 -20.51 -8.98
C ILE A 252 11.58 -19.43 -10.02
N VAL A 253 12.56 -18.54 -9.72
CA VAL A 253 12.94 -17.41 -10.56
C VAL A 253 14.31 -17.69 -11.19
N ARG A 254 14.31 -17.97 -12.50
CA ARG A 254 15.52 -18.36 -13.23
C ARG A 254 16.50 -17.21 -13.46
N PHE A 255 16.05 -15.98 -13.44
CA PHE A 255 16.91 -14.80 -13.57
C PHE A 255 18.06 -14.81 -12.55
N TYR A 256 17.82 -15.33 -11.34
CA TYR A 256 18.82 -15.44 -10.27
C TYR A 256 19.61 -16.75 -10.25
N ALA A 257 19.48 -17.59 -11.28
CA ALA A 257 20.18 -18.89 -11.32
C ALA A 257 21.70 -18.78 -11.26
N HIS A 258 22.26 -17.67 -11.69
CA HIS A 258 23.70 -17.44 -11.77
C HIS A 258 24.10 -16.16 -11.03
N PRO A 259 24.14 -16.17 -9.67
CA PRO A 259 24.70 -15.07 -8.91
C PRO A 259 26.19 -14.93 -9.18
N ASN A 260 26.78 -13.79 -8.83
CA ASN A 260 28.21 -13.56 -9.06
C ASN A 260 29.05 -14.69 -8.41
N PRO A 261 29.83 -15.47 -9.20
CA PRO A 261 30.56 -16.63 -8.68
C PRO A 261 31.57 -16.31 -7.57
N SER A 262 32.11 -15.09 -7.56
CA SER A 262 33.08 -14.66 -6.55
C SER A 262 32.51 -14.50 -5.14
N TRP A 263 31.19 -14.48 -5.01
CA TRP A 263 30.51 -14.30 -3.72
C TRP A 263 30.27 -15.63 -3.01
N HIS A 264 30.39 -16.75 -3.69
CA HIS A 264 30.13 -18.10 -3.15
C HIS A 264 28.71 -18.24 -2.55
N ILE A 265 27.73 -17.55 -3.13
CA ILE A 265 26.32 -17.59 -2.69
C ILE A 265 25.58 -18.57 -3.60
N SER A 266 24.92 -19.56 -2.99
CA SER A 266 24.02 -20.46 -3.72
C SER A 266 22.73 -19.75 -4.11
N ALA A 267 22.33 -19.81 -5.38
CA ALA A 267 21.09 -19.23 -5.87
C ALA A 267 19.85 -19.76 -5.12
N LEU A 268 19.83 -21.08 -4.82
CA LEU A 268 18.71 -21.66 -4.06
C LEU A 268 18.69 -21.20 -2.61
N ALA A 269 19.84 -21.11 -1.96
CA ALA A 269 19.91 -20.61 -0.58
C ALA A 269 19.49 -19.13 -0.51
N ASP A 270 19.90 -18.31 -1.48
CA ASP A 270 19.48 -16.92 -1.57
C ASP A 270 17.96 -16.78 -1.81
N GLN A 271 17.38 -17.64 -2.68
CA GLN A 271 15.93 -17.70 -2.86
C GLN A 271 15.19 -18.06 -1.57
N GLN A 272 15.69 -19.05 -0.82
CA GLN A 272 15.09 -19.46 0.45
C GLN A 272 15.13 -18.32 1.49
N VAL A 273 16.24 -17.59 1.56
CA VAL A 273 16.35 -16.37 2.38
C VAL A 273 15.34 -15.32 1.93
N GLY A 274 15.20 -15.09 0.62
CA GLY A 274 14.20 -14.17 0.07
C GLY A 274 12.77 -14.57 0.43
N GLY A 275 12.44 -15.86 0.39
CA GLY A 275 11.16 -16.38 0.86
C GLY A 275 10.91 -16.11 2.34
N GLY A 276 11.93 -16.32 3.18
CA GLY A 276 11.88 -16.01 4.61
C GLY A 276 11.68 -14.52 4.88
N ILE A 277 12.32 -13.63 4.09
CA ILE A 277 12.11 -12.19 4.15
C ILE A 277 10.66 -11.84 3.79
N ALA A 278 10.12 -12.40 2.70
CA ALA A 278 8.74 -12.16 2.28
C ALA A 278 7.74 -12.57 3.38
N TRP A 279 7.94 -13.73 3.98
CA TRP A 279 7.11 -14.21 5.09
C TRP A 279 7.20 -13.30 6.32
N GLY A 280 8.41 -13.10 6.86
CA GLY A 280 8.61 -12.37 8.12
C GLY A 280 8.28 -10.88 8.01
N PHE A 281 8.57 -10.25 6.85
CA PHE A 281 8.26 -8.84 6.63
C PHE A 281 6.75 -8.59 6.56
N THR A 282 5.96 -9.56 6.10
CA THR A 282 4.50 -9.41 5.99
C THR A 282 3.83 -9.27 7.34
N GLU A 283 4.33 -9.95 8.36
CA GLU A 283 3.67 -10.04 9.66
C GLU A 283 3.68 -8.71 10.42
N ILE A 284 4.82 -8.03 10.51
CA ILE A 284 4.98 -6.82 11.34
C ILE A 284 4.13 -5.63 10.84
N PRO A 285 4.23 -5.17 9.58
CA PRO A 285 3.40 -4.09 9.07
C PRO A 285 1.90 -4.41 9.14
N THR A 286 1.55 -5.67 8.88
CA THR A 286 0.18 -6.15 8.93
C THR A 286 -0.42 -6.06 10.33
N LEU A 287 0.29 -6.54 11.35
CA LEU A 287 -0.17 -6.46 12.74
C LEU A 287 -0.35 -5.01 13.19
N ILE A 288 0.57 -4.12 12.79
CA ILE A 288 0.47 -2.68 13.10
C ILE A 288 -0.78 -2.09 12.45
N VAL A 289 -1.00 -2.34 11.16
CA VAL A 289 -2.17 -1.82 10.43
C VAL A 289 -3.45 -2.41 11.00
N LEU A 290 -3.48 -3.71 11.30
CA LEU A 290 -4.63 -4.36 11.91
C LEU A 290 -4.95 -3.75 13.29
N GLY A 291 -3.95 -3.50 14.10
CA GLY A 291 -4.10 -2.81 15.40
C GLY A 291 -4.69 -1.41 15.23
N VAL A 292 -4.22 -0.63 14.24
CA VAL A 292 -4.75 0.71 13.91
C VAL A 292 -6.20 0.63 13.45
N LEU A 293 -6.55 -0.32 12.58
CA LEU A 293 -7.90 -0.52 12.08
C LEU A 293 -8.87 -0.94 13.21
N PHE A 294 -8.42 -1.81 14.09
CA PHE A 294 -9.18 -2.24 15.26
C PHE A 294 -9.44 -1.06 16.21
N TRP A 295 -8.43 -0.25 16.47
CA TRP A 295 -8.58 0.97 17.26
C TRP A 295 -9.52 1.99 16.60
N GLN A 296 -9.44 2.18 15.28
CA GLN A 296 -10.39 3.02 14.53
C GLN A 296 -11.82 2.51 14.64
N TRP A 297 -12.00 1.19 14.54
CA TRP A 297 -13.31 0.56 14.68
C TRP A 297 -13.90 0.81 16.07
N GLN A 298 -13.16 0.51 17.14
CA GLN A 298 -13.59 0.74 18.51
C GLN A 298 -13.91 2.21 18.77
N SER A 299 -13.05 3.12 18.32
CA SER A 299 -13.26 4.56 18.52
C SER A 299 -14.50 5.07 17.78
N THR A 300 -14.80 4.49 16.62
CA THR A 300 -16.00 4.83 15.84
C THR A 300 -17.25 4.27 16.52
N ALA A 301 -17.24 3.03 16.98
CA ALA A 301 -18.34 2.42 17.74
C ALA A 301 -18.65 3.25 19.00
N ALA A 302 -17.64 3.56 19.80
CA ALA A 302 -17.83 4.38 21.01
C ALA A 302 -18.37 5.80 20.73
N ARG A 303 -18.08 6.36 19.55
CA ARG A 303 -18.69 7.65 19.14
C ARG A 303 -20.17 7.49 18.78
N HIS A 304 -20.51 6.42 18.07
CA HIS A 304 -21.91 6.12 17.74
C HIS A 304 -22.75 5.89 19.00
N ASP A 305 -22.22 5.11 19.95
CA ASP A 305 -22.87 4.85 21.23
C ASP A 305 -23.14 6.15 22.00
N ARG A 306 -22.12 7.01 22.12
CA ARG A 306 -22.27 8.32 22.78
C ARG A 306 -23.28 9.25 22.10
N VAL A 307 -23.42 9.18 20.77
CA VAL A 307 -24.44 9.96 20.05
C VAL A 307 -25.83 9.37 20.27
N ALA A 308 -25.92 8.04 20.28
CA ALA A 308 -27.19 7.35 20.59
C ALA A 308 -27.64 7.64 22.03
N ASP A 309 -26.72 7.54 23.01
CA ASP A 309 -26.99 7.86 24.42
C ASP A 309 -27.48 9.31 24.59
N ARG A 310 -26.77 10.29 23.98
CA ARG A 310 -27.22 11.70 24.04
C ARG A 310 -28.58 11.93 23.40
N LYS A 311 -28.89 11.19 22.32
CA LYS A 311 -30.19 11.27 21.68
C LYS A 311 -31.27 10.70 22.61
N ALA A 312 -31.03 9.52 23.20
CA ALA A 312 -31.94 8.91 24.17
C ALA A 312 -32.19 9.83 25.37
N ASP A 313 -31.12 10.42 25.93
CA ASP A 313 -31.24 11.40 27.01
C ASP A 313 -32.06 12.62 26.60
N SER A 314 -31.90 13.12 25.36
CA SER A 314 -32.62 14.31 24.87
C SER A 314 -34.08 14.04 24.53
N ASP A 315 -34.40 12.84 24.05
CA ASP A 315 -35.73 12.42 23.60
C ASP A 315 -36.53 11.68 24.72
N GLY A 316 -35.95 11.52 25.92
CA GLY A 316 -36.54 10.79 27.03
C GLY A 316 -36.80 9.32 26.71
N ASP A 317 -35.86 8.66 26.06
CA ASP A 317 -35.95 7.28 25.62
C ASP A 317 -37.15 6.96 24.71
N ALA A 318 -37.57 7.93 23.87
CA ALA A 318 -38.76 7.81 23.05
C ALA A 318 -38.78 6.56 22.15
N GLU A 319 -37.62 6.16 21.58
CA GLU A 319 -37.53 4.94 20.76
C GLU A 319 -37.71 3.67 21.61
N LEU A 320 -37.14 3.62 22.82
CA LEU A 320 -37.29 2.50 23.75
C LEU A 320 -38.73 2.38 24.24
N ASN A 321 -39.35 3.52 24.58
CA ASN A 321 -40.74 3.57 24.99
C ASN A 321 -41.70 3.13 23.88
N ALA A 322 -41.46 3.55 22.63
CA ALA A 322 -42.24 3.10 21.47
C ALA A 322 -42.05 1.60 21.19
N TYR A 323 -40.84 1.09 21.34
CA TYR A 323 -40.53 -0.35 21.21
C TYR A 323 -41.26 -1.18 22.28
N ASN A 324 -41.20 -0.74 23.55
CA ASN A 324 -41.85 -1.40 24.66
C ASN A 324 -43.39 -1.39 24.51
N ALA A 325 -43.95 -0.26 24.07
CA ALA A 325 -45.40 -0.16 23.78
C ALA A 325 -45.81 -1.15 22.66
N ARG A 326 -44.96 -1.32 21.65
CA ARG A 326 -45.21 -2.28 20.57
C ARG A 326 -45.17 -3.73 21.06
N LEU A 327 -44.18 -4.07 21.91
CA LEU A 327 -44.09 -5.40 22.54
C LEU A 327 -45.31 -5.68 23.42
N GLN A 328 -45.77 -4.70 24.21
CA GLN A 328 -46.97 -4.82 25.01
C GLN A 328 -48.19 -5.07 24.15
N SER A 329 -48.33 -4.40 22.99
CA SER A 329 -49.42 -4.63 22.05
C SER A 329 -49.41 -6.03 21.44
N TYR A 330 -48.25 -6.60 21.18
CA TYR A 330 -48.15 -8.01 20.71
C TYR A 330 -48.52 -8.99 21.83
N ALA A 331 -48.00 -8.80 23.05
CA ALA A 331 -48.32 -9.64 24.20
C ALA A 331 -49.80 -9.58 24.58
N ALA A 332 -50.49 -8.45 24.33
CA ALA A 332 -51.92 -8.34 24.53
C ALA A 332 -52.75 -9.09 23.49
N ARG A 333 -52.24 -9.23 22.24
CA ARG A 333 -52.90 -10.02 21.18
C ARG A 333 -52.71 -11.52 21.35
N ASP A 334 -51.61 -11.97 21.96
CA ASP A 334 -51.32 -13.37 22.19
C ASP A 334 -51.94 -13.94 23.48
N ARG A 335 -52.68 -13.13 24.25
CA ARG A 335 -53.49 -13.62 25.39
C ARG A 335 -54.76 -14.27 24.85
N PRO A 336 -54.95 -15.57 25.07
CA PRO A 336 -56.19 -16.23 24.67
C PRO A 336 -57.39 -15.55 25.38
N GLU A 337 -58.38 -15.15 24.58
CA GLU A 337 -59.68 -14.74 25.11
C GLU A 337 -60.29 -15.95 25.83
N GLY A 338 -60.24 -15.95 27.18
CA GLY A 338 -60.92 -16.98 27.96
C GLY A 338 -60.07 -17.70 28.98
N ALA A 339 -59.73 -17.03 30.09
CA ALA A 339 -59.42 -17.70 31.34
C ALA A 339 -60.20 -16.98 32.45
#